data_7f3e5b624d370be4772a481f560cebe7
#
_entry.id   7f3e5b624d370be4772a481f560cebe7
#
_cell.length_a   1.000
_cell.length_b   1.000
_cell.length_c   1.000
_cell.angle_alpha   90.00
_cell.angle_beta   90.00
_cell.angle_gamma   90.00
#
_symmetry.space_group_name_H-M   'P 1'
#
loop_
_entity.id
_entity.type
_entity.pdbx_description
1 polymer ?
#
loop_
_entity_poly.entity_id
_entity_poly.type
_entity_poly.pdbx_seq_one_letter_code
_entity_poly.pdbx_strand_id
1 'polypeptide(L)'
;MLLTHIHVFSPFTRFTYALHASPVRASSAPTRRRLVKTAAPQEPKNLRHLTSRIVQLTRRKQLRQILDEVEVAKKHFGKLNSIVMNAVVEACVRCGDIDSAIRIFDEMKKRDGCGVDTVTYATLLKGLGEARRVDEAFELLETVENGTATGSPNLSAPLIFGLLNALIKTGDLRRANGLLARYGFVLREGGNFSVSVYNILMKGYINSGCPHTAINMLNEILRQGIMPDRLTYNTLILACVQSGKLDAAMQFFEEMKGKAQKFSNHDLFPDIVTYTTMLKGFGQTKDLATVLKIVLEMKSHRELYIDRTAYTAIIDAFLKCGSVKGALCIFGEILKQTGLNPELKPKPHLYLSLMRAFAFLGDYYLVKKLHKRIWPDSAGTILLVAQEEADHLLMEAALNAGQVNVAVKTLTEIVSKWKGISWTSRGGMVAYRIEALLGFSKSLFSPHLLPQVSPSEPVENYMIQFEATRPLQGSIKLRKVVMRFFYEAVVPIVDEWGSCTGLLHREDCIEHPTIFN
;
A
#
# COMPACT_ATOMS: atom_id res chain seq x y z
N MET A 1 -17.32 -3.32 -36.86
CA MET A 1 -16.57 -4.28 -37.70
C MET A 1 -15.07 -4.06 -37.55
N LEU A 2 -14.50 -4.32 -36.38
CA LEU A 2 -13.03 -4.22 -36.09
C LEU A 2 -12.62 -5.24 -35.02
N LEU A 3 -13.31 -6.38 -34.94
CA LEU A 3 -13.10 -7.45 -33.94
C LEU A 3 -12.59 -8.77 -34.55
N THR A 4 -12.10 -8.78 -35.82
CA THR A 4 -11.85 -10.04 -36.53
C THR A 4 -10.38 -10.43 -36.73
N HIS A 5 -9.42 -9.75 -36.08
CA HIS A 5 -8.01 -10.19 -36.17
C HIS A 5 -7.30 -10.23 -34.81
N ILE A 6 -7.95 -10.78 -33.79
CA ILE A 6 -7.21 -11.33 -32.66
C ILE A 6 -7.13 -12.83 -32.91
N HIS A 7 -6.04 -13.28 -33.46
CA HIS A 7 -5.70 -14.70 -33.52
C HIS A 7 -5.76 -15.26 -32.10
N VAL A 8 -6.77 -16.06 -31.83
CA VAL A 8 -6.94 -16.87 -30.64
C VAL A 8 -5.84 -17.92 -30.63
N PHE A 9 -4.66 -17.55 -30.13
CA PHE A 9 -3.69 -18.55 -29.73
C PHE A 9 -4.20 -19.19 -28.44
N SER A 10 -4.66 -20.42 -28.56
CA SER A 10 -4.94 -21.29 -27.42
C SER A 10 -3.64 -21.45 -26.61
N PRO A 11 -3.56 -20.97 -25.35
CA PRO A 11 -2.31 -20.99 -24.59
C PRO A 11 -2.01 -22.35 -23.94
N PHE A 12 -2.74 -23.42 -24.29
CA PHE A 12 -2.67 -24.69 -23.52
C PHE A 12 -2.32 -25.92 -24.34
N THR A 13 -1.80 -25.79 -25.56
CA THR A 13 -1.28 -26.95 -26.28
C THR A 13 0.20 -27.15 -25.95
N ARG A 14 0.46 -28.23 -25.20
CA ARG A 14 1.72 -28.94 -25.00
C ARG A 14 2.87 -28.17 -24.30
N PHE A 15 2.88 -28.23 -22.97
CA PHE A 15 4.11 -28.17 -22.20
C PHE A 15 4.45 -29.58 -21.69
N THR A 16 5.16 -30.35 -22.49
CA THR A 16 5.96 -31.47 -22.03
C THR A 16 7.38 -30.98 -21.87
N TYR A 17 7.79 -30.64 -20.66
CA TYR A 17 9.21 -30.56 -20.31
C TYR A 17 9.55 -31.77 -19.45
N ALA A 18 10.51 -32.53 -19.94
CA ALA A 18 11.14 -33.64 -19.24
C ALA A 18 11.77 -33.14 -17.93
N LEU A 19 11.28 -33.68 -16.81
CA LEU A 19 11.89 -33.49 -15.50
C LEU A 19 13.00 -34.54 -15.37
N HIS A 20 14.26 -34.14 -15.50
CA HIS A 20 15.38 -34.87 -14.93
C HIS A 20 15.40 -34.57 -13.41
N ALA A 21 14.95 -35.54 -12.65
CA ALA A 21 15.03 -35.54 -11.21
C ALA A 21 16.43 -36.01 -10.78
N SER A 22 17.19 -35.18 -10.09
CA SER A 22 18.32 -35.61 -9.27
C SER A 22 17.89 -35.66 -7.80
N PRO A 23 18.24 -36.68 -7.05
CA PRO A 23 17.74 -36.89 -5.69
C PRO A 23 18.49 -35.98 -4.69
N VAL A 24 17.75 -35.10 -4.01
CA VAL A 24 18.26 -34.36 -2.85
C VAL A 24 17.98 -35.15 -1.60
N ARG A 25 19.06 -35.56 -0.93
CA ARG A 25 19.05 -36.19 0.40
C ARG A 25 18.39 -35.28 1.43
N ALA A 26 17.39 -35.81 2.13
CA ALA A 26 16.83 -35.22 3.32
C ALA A 26 17.84 -35.30 4.47
N SER A 27 18.23 -34.16 5.04
CA SER A 27 18.85 -34.09 6.35
C SER A 27 17.99 -33.21 7.25
N SER A 28 17.37 -33.84 8.23
CA SER A 28 16.65 -33.21 9.31
C SER A 28 17.63 -32.62 10.33
N ALA A 29 17.60 -31.30 10.50
CA ALA A 29 18.22 -30.63 11.65
C ALA A 29 17.30 -29.49 12.15
N PRO A 30 17.19 -29.28 13.47
CA PRO A 30 16.22 -28.37 14.06
C PRO A 30 16.64 -26.90 13.83
N THR A 31 15.68 -26.08 13.41
CA THR A 31 15.85 -24.67 13.14
C THR A 31 16.15 -23.89 14.43
N ARG A 32 17.42 -23.73 14.76
CA ARG A 32 17.90 -22.70 15.70
C ARG A 32 17.57 -21.32 15.10
N ARG A 33 16.74 -20.54 15.80
CA ARG A 33 16.61 -19.10 15.56
C ARG A 33 18.01 -18.48 15.51
N ARG A 34 18.46 -18.08 14.33
CA ARG A 34 19.63 -17.26 14.16
C ARG A 34 19.34 -15.89 14.78
N LEU A 35 19.84 -15.65 15.98
CA LEU A 35 20.11 -14.31 16.46
C LEU A 35 21.01 -13.63 15.40
N VAL A 36 20.48 -12.56 14.80
CA VAL A 36 21.26 -11.69 13.92
C VAL A 36 22.38 -11.14 14.80
N LYS A 37 23.58 -11.73 14.67
CA LYS A 37 24.80 -11.14 15.24
C LYS A 37 24.95 -9.78 14.56
N THR A 38 24.75 -8.70 15.28
CA THR A 38 25.20 -7.37 14.89
C THR A 38 26.70 -7.48 14.63
N ALA A 39 27.11 -7.23 13.39
CA ALA A 39 28.53 -7.23 13.03
C ALA A 39 29.23 -6.18 13.89
N ALA A 40 30.40 -6.51 14.41
CA ALA A 40 31.22 -5.58 15.18
C ALA A 40 31.46 -4.29 14.36
N PRO A 41 31.50 -3.09 15.01
CA PRO A 41 31.77 -1.84 14.32
C PRO A 41 33.07 -1.92 13.54
N GLN A 42 33.03 -1.64 12.22
CA GLN A 42 34.24 -1.62 11.40
C GLN A 42 34.94 -0.26 11.53
N GLU A 43 36.23 -0.26 11.72
CA GLU A 43 37.03 0.98 11.72
C GLU A 43 36.95 1.67 10.35
N PRO A 44 36.53 2.95 10.30
CA PRO A 44 36.41 3.66 9.03
C PRO A 44 37.78 4.05 8.49
N LYS A 45 38.09 3.66 7.25
CA LYS A 45 39.37 3.97 6.59
C LYS A 45 39.55 5.48 6.32
N ASN A 46 38.48 6.24 6.16
CA ASN A 46 38.45 7.69 6.03
C ASN A 46 37.03 8.23 6.25
N LEU A 47 36.87 9.55 6.40
CA LEU A 47 35.58 10.21 6.64
C LEU A 47 34.57 10.03 5.49
N ARG A 48 35.03 9.93 4.22
CA ARG A 48 34.14 9.66 3.07
C ARG A 48 33.58 8.25 3.14
N HIS A 49 34.39 7.29 3.54
CA HIS A 49 33.92 5.90 3.73
C HIS A 49 32.91 5.83 4.87
N LEU A 50 33.12 6.55 5.97
CA LEU A 50 32.19 6.63 7.08
C LEU A 50 30.84 7.21 6.63
N THR A 51 30.83 8.33 5.89
CA THR A 51 29.60 8.93 5.35
C THR A 51 28.83 7.95 4.46
N SER A 52 29.52 7.25 3.54
CA SER A 52 28.91 6.25 2.68
C SER A 52 28.31 5.09 3.48
N ARG A 53 28.99 4.68 4.53
CA ARG A 53 28.55 3.62 5.45
C ARG A 53 27.31 4.05 6.24
N ILE A 54 27.29 5.27 6.78
CA ILE A 54 26.13 5.85 7.45
C ILE A 54 24.91 5.83 6.51
N VAL A 55 25.07 6.27 5.25
CA VAL A 55 23.99 6.25 4.26
C VAL A 55 23.45 4.83 4.01
N GLN A 56 24.33 3.83 3.91
CA GLN A 56 23.91 2.43 3.74
C GLN A 56 23.14 1.90 4.95
N LEU A 57 23.62 2.17 6.16
CA LEU A 57 22.97 1.75 7.39
C LEU A 57 21.63 2.47 7.61
N THR A 58 21.54 3.75 7.21
CA THR A 58 20.29 4.53 7.25
C THR A 58 19.21 3.90 6.37
N ARG A 59 19.57 3.42 5.16
CA ARG A 59 18.64 2.68 4.29
C ARG A 59 18.11 1.38 4.93
N ARG A 60 18.92 0.78 5.81
CA ARG A 60 18.57 -0.44 6.58
C ARG A 60 17.90 -0.14 7.92
N LYS A 61 17.74 1.14 8.29
CA LYS A 61 17.20 1.62 9.58
C LYS A 61 17.97 1.09 10.80
N GLN A 62 19.28 0.93 10.68
CA GLN A 62 20.15 0.40 11.74
C GLN A 62 20.81 1.54 12.54
N LEU A 63 19.99 2.37 13.23
CA LEU A 63 20.45 3.57 13.92
C LEU A 63 21.48 3.28 15.02
N ARG A 64 21.28 2.23 15.83
CA ARG A 64 22.24 1.87 16.89
C ARG A 64 23.63 1.63 16.33
N GLN A 65 23.72 0.87 15.25
CA GLN A 65 24.99 0.59 14.60
C GLN A 65 25.65 1.87 14.05
N ILE A 66 24.84 2.83 13.54
CA ILE A 66 25.35 4.13 13.07
C ILE A 66 25.98 4.89 14.24
N LEU A 67 25.30 4.97 15.37
CA LEU A 67 25.80 5.69 16.55
C LEU A 67 27.07 5.03 17.10
N ASP A 68 27.13 3.70 17.16
CA ASP A 68 28.32 2.95 17.58
C ASP A 68 29.52 3.23 16.65
N GLU A 69 29.31 3.18 15.31
CA GLU A 69 30.36 3.46 14.33
C GLU A 69 30.85 4.92 14.39
N VAL A 70 29.95 5.87 14.71
CA VAL A 70 30.27 7.29 14.92
C VAL A 70 31.10 7.50 16.18
N GLU A 71 30.77 6.82 17.29
CA GLU A 71 31.54 6.89 18.52
C GLU A 71 32.95 6.32 18.35
N VAL A 72 33.10 5.21 17.62
CA VAL A 72 34.41 4.65 17.25
C VAL A 72 35.20 5.66 16.40
N ALA A 73 34.53 6.29 15.42
CA ALA A 73 35.16 7.29 14.56
C ALA A 73 35.60 8.54 15.34
N LYS A 74 34.79 9.02 16.33
CA LYS A 74 35.18 10.13 17.21
C LYS A 74 36.44 9.80 18.00
N LYS A 75 36.57 8.59 18.52
CA LYS A 75 37.77 8.13 19.23
C LYS A 75 39.02 8.08 18.34
N HIS A 76 38.84 7.70 17.05
CA HIS A 76 39.96 7.53 16.11
C HIS A 76 40.37 8.85 15.44
N PHE A 77 39.42 9.66 15.00
CA PHE A 77 39.67 10.90 14.23
C PHE A 77 39.56 12.17 15.08
N GLY A 78 39.14 12.05 16.34
CA GLY A 78 38.83 13.20 17.17
C GLY A 78 37.52 13.89 16.71
N LYS A 79 37.63 15.15 16.31
CA LYS A 79 36.49 15.95 15.87
C LYS A 79 36.04 15.56 14.45
N LEU A 80 34.79 15.16 14.30
CA LEU A 80 34.20 14.89 12.99
C LEU A 80 33.72 16.18 12.33
N ASN A 81 33.70 16.24 10.98
CA ASN A 81 33.25 17.41 10.26
C ASN A 81 31.73 17.49 10.16
N SER A 82 31.20 18.68 9.80
CA SER A 82 29.76 18.93 9.66
C SER A 82 29.08 18.00 8.64
N ILE A 83 29.78 17.56 7.59
CA ILE A 83 29.22 16.67 6.55
C ILE A 83 28.85 15.30 7.16
N VAL A 84 29.75 14.71 7.95
CA VAL A 84 29.50 13.43 8.63
C VAL A 84 28.37 13.61 9.65
N MET A 85 28.43 14.67 10.46
CA MET A 85 27.43 14.91 11.50
C MET A 85 26.05 15.20 10.90
N ASN A 86 25.95 15.94 9.79
CA ASN A 86 24.70 16.11 9.05
C ASN A 86 24.14 14.78 8.54
N ALA A 87 24.99 13.86 8.09
CA ALA A 87 24.56 12.52 7.70
C ALA A 87 24.02 11.71 8.89
N VAL A 88 24.56 11.92 10.09
CA VAL A 88 24.07 11.28 11.32
C VAL A 88 22.71 11.89 11.76
N VAL A 89 22.55 13.21 11.70
CA VAL A 89 21.28 13.89 11.96
C VAL A 89 20.20 13.40 11.00
N GLU A 90 20.52 13.34 9.69
CA GLU A 90 19.58 12.78 8.68
C GLU A 90 19.24 11.31 8.96
N ALA A 91 20.21 10.51 9.44
CA ALA A 91 19.96 9.12 9.81
C ALA A 91 19.00 9.01 11.00
N CYS A 92 19.16 9.83 12.05
CA CYS A 92 18.26 9.91 13.19
C CYS A 92 16.83 10.27 12.73
N VAL A 93 16.70 11.32 11.92
CA VAL A 93 15.41 11.76 11.37
C VAL A 93 14.74 10.64 10.57
N ARG A 94 15.47 9.96 9.67
CA ARG A 94 14.92 8.85 8.85
C ARG A 94 14.55 7.61 9.66
N CYS A 95 15.19 7.41 10.80
CA CYS A 95 14.86 6.33 11.72
C CYS A 95 13.73 6.70 12.68
N GLY A 96 13.30 7.96 12.71
CA GLY A 96 12.23 8.46 13.58
C GLY A 96 12.68 8.82 15.00
N ASP A 97 13.99 8.89 15.25
CA ASP A 97 14.57 9.26 16.55
C ASP A 97 14.97 10.75 16.54
N ILE A 98 13.95 11.61 16.69
CA ILE A 98 14.15 13.05 16.67
C ILE A 98 14.91 13.56 17.91
N ASP A 99 14.77 12.90 19.06
CA ASP A 99 15.45 13.32 20.28
C ASP A 99 16.96 13.13 20.16
N SER A 100 17.41 12.05 19.53
CA SER A 100 18.83 11.87 19.20
C SER A 100 19.31 12.89 18.16
N ALA A 101 18.48 13.26 17.17
CA ALA A 101 18.82 14.30 16.22
C ALA A 101 19.03 15.66 16.90
N ILE A 102 18.17 16.04 17.85
CA ILE A 102 18.30 17.28 18.63
C ILE A 102 19.56 17.26 19.50
N ARG A 103 19.82 16.15 20.19
CA ARG A 103 21.05 16.02 21.02
C ARG A 103 22.31 16.21 20.19
N ILE A 104 22.35 15.61 18.99
CA ILE A 104 23.50 15.75 18.07
C ILE A 104 23.58 17.17 17.56
N PHE A 105 22.47 17.81 17.22
CA PHE A 105 22.42 19.21 16.82
C PHE A 105 22.97 20.14 17.90
N ASP A 106 22.60 19.93 19.17
CA ASP A 106 23.11 20.70 20.30
C ASP A 106 24.60 20.44 20.58
N GLU A 107 25.07 19.20 20.35
CA GLU A 107 26.50 18.88 20.39
C GLU A 107 27.28 19.65 19.31
N MET A 108 26.75 19.72 18.08
CA MET A 108 27.36 20.44 16.96
C MET A 108 27.46 21.96 17.21
N LYS A 109 26.53 22.55 17.98
CA LYS A 109 26.50 23.98 18.33
C LYS A 109 27.53 24.39 19.38
N LYS A 110 28.06 23.46 20.17
CA LYS A 110 29.04 23.78 21.22
C LYS A 110 30.34 24.31 20.63
N ARG A 111 31.12 25.05 21.44
CA ARG A 111 32.43 25.63 21.01
C ARG A 111 33.37 24.55 20.46
N ASP A 112 33.34 23.37 21.07
CA ASP A 112 34.13 22.20 20.61
C ASP A 112 33.43 21.39 19.52
N GLY A 113 32.22 21.76 19.13
CA GLY A 113 31.44 21.12 18.07
C GLY A 113 31.96 21.44 16.66
N CYS A 114 31.49 20.72 15.66
CA CYS A 114 31.88 20.92 14.25
C CYS A 114 31.21 22.14 13.61
N GLY A 115 30.30 22.81 14.31
CA GLY A 115 29.44 23.86 13.78
C GLY A 115 28.20 23.31 13.08
N VAL A 116 27.20 24.17 12.94
CA VAL A 116 25.92 23.89 12.26
C VAL A 116 25.80 24.79 11.04
N ASP A 117 25.14 24.31 9.99
CA ASP A 117 24.94 25.01 8.73
C ASP A 117 23.47 24.98 8.29
N THR A 118 23.14 25.62 7.20
CA THR A 118 21.78 25.64 6.63
C THR A 118 21.23 24.22 6.40
N VAL A 119 22.09 23.26 6.03
CA VAL A 119 21.68 21.86 5.80
C VAL A 119 21.27 21.18 7.11
N THR A 120 22.02 21.45 8.21
CA THR A 120 21.68 20.94 9.55
C THR A 120 20.29 21.41 9.97
N TYR A 121 20.03 22.73 9.83
CA TYR A 121 18.72 23.32 10.18
C TYR A 121 17.60 22.74 9.30
N ALA A 122 17.80 22.64 7.99
CA ALA A 122 16.81 22.08 7.07
C ALA A 122 16.46 20.61 7.42
N THR A 123 17.46 19.81 7.78
CA THR A 123 17.28 18.43 8.17
C THR A 123 16.51 18.31 9.48
N LEU A 124 16.86 19.16 10.46
CA LEU A 124 16.19 19.14 11.77
C LEU A 124 14.73 19.64 11.67
N LEU A 125 14.47 20.74 10.92
CA LEU A 125 13.12 21.26 10.68
C LEU A 125 12.22 20.20 10.02
N LYS A 126 12.75 19.49 9.02
CA LYS A 126 12.06 18.38 8.38
C LYS A 126 11.75 17.27 9.42
N GLY A 127 12.71 16.91 10.26
CA GLY A 127 12.56 15.89 11.29
C GLY A 127 11.53 16.25 12.33
N LEU A 128 11.56 17.47 12.86
CA LEU A 128 10.59 18.00 13.81
C LEU A 128 9.17 17.99 13.23
N GLY A 129 9.01 18.42 11.97
CA GLY A 129 7.73 18.36 11.27
C GLY A 129 7.22 16.92 11.08
N GLU A 130 8.07 15.96 10.69
CA GLU A 130 7.70 14.55 10.54
C GLU A 130 7.36 13.89 11.91
N ALA A 131 8.01 14.33 13.00
CA ALA A 131 7.72 13.90 14.37
C ALA A 131 6.49 14.60 14.99
N ARG A 132 5.81 15.48 14.27
CA ARG A 132 4.68 16.32 14.73
C ARG A 132 5.04 17.31 15.85
N ARG A 133 6.32 17.59 16.07
CA ARG A 133 6.81 18.63 17.01
C ARG A 133 6.87 19.99 16.27
N VAL A 134 5.71 20.40 15.80
CA VAL A 134 5.61 21.51 14.84
C VAL A 134 5.90 22.86 15.48
N ASP A 135 5.53 23.03 16.75
CA ASP A 135 5.78 24.29 17.47
C ASP A 135 7.28 24.54 17.63
N GLU A 136 8.05 23.52 18.00
CA GLU A 136 9.51 23.60 18.06
C GLU A 136 10.16 23.87 16.69
N ALA A 137 9.56 23.32 15.61
CA ALA A 137 10.04 23.61 14.27
C ALA A 137 9.83 25.09 13.90
N PHE A 138 8.70 25.68 14.28
CA PHE A 138 8.46 27.12 14.05
C PHE A 138 9.35 28.00 14.93
N GLU A 139 9.57 27.67 16.19
CA GLU A 139 10.53 28.36 17.05
C GLU A 139 11.94 28.36 16.46
N LEU A 140 12.39 27.18 15.98
CA LEU A 140 13.69 27.05 15.33
C LEU A 140 13.76 27.89 14.04
N LEU A 141 12.68 27.92 13.25
CA LEU A 141 12.60 28.73 12.03
C LEU A 141 12.65 30.23 12.35
N GLU A 142 11.99 30.69 13.41
CA GLU A 142 12.05 32.08 13.88
C GLU A 142 13.47 32.49 14.30
N THR A 143 14.25 31.60 14.94
CA THR A 143 15.66 31.92 15.25
C THR A 143 16.48 32.18 13.98
N VAL A 144 16.20 31.43 12.89
CA VAL A 144 16.85 31.64 11.59
C VAL A 144 16.42 32.96 10.95
N GLU A 145 15.11 33.26 10.97
CA GLU A 145 14.55 34.49 10.43
C GLU A 145 15.10 35.75 11.14
N ASN A 146 15.16 35.68 12.48
CA ASN A 146 15.67 36.78 13.30
C ASN A 146 17.21 36.93 13.31
N GLY A 147 17.92 36.03 12.60
CA GLY A 147 19.39 36.03 12.55
C GLY A 147 20.08 35.66 13.87
N THR A 148 19.34 35.11 14.84
CA THR A 148 19.88 34.71 16.16
C THR A 148 20.39 33.26 16.15
N ALA A 149 20.17 32.54 15.05
CA ALA A 149 20.56 31.14 14.90
C ALA A 149 22.10 30.98 14.85
N THR A 150 22.62 30.01 15.57
CA THR A 150 24.06 29.67 15.57
C THR A 150 24.48 29.19 14.17
N GLY A 151 25.65 29.61 13.69
CA GLY A 151 26.16 29.22 12.36
C GLY A 151 25.59 30.05 11.22
N SER A 152 24.82 31.11 11.53
CA SER A 152 24.23 32.06 10.58
C SER A 152 23.59 31.38 9.35
N PRO A 153 22.66 30.43 9.55
CA PRO A 153 21.98 29.79 8.42
C PRO A 153 21.14 30.81 7.67
N ASN A 154 21.16 30.76 6.34
CA ASN A 154 20.34 31.62 5.51
C ASN A 154 18.92 31.04 5.40
N LEU A 155 17.92 31.94 5.47
CA LEU A 155 16.54 31.58 5.13
C LEU A 155 16.48 31.26 3.64
N SER A 156 16.33 29.98 3.30
CA SER A 156 16.45 29.47 1.94
C SER A 156 15.30 28.56 1.56
N ALA A 157 15.04 28.44 0.26
CA ALA A 157 13.98 27.58 -0.27
C ALA A 157 14.07 26.11 0.22
N PRO A 158 15.24 25.43 0.26
CA PRO A 158 15.35 24.07 0.79
C PRO A 158 14.92 23.93 2.26
N LEU A 159 15.19 24.95 3.07
CA LEU A 159 14.84 24.96 4.50
C LEU A 159 13.32 25.02 4.68
N ILE A 160 12.64 25.94 4.01
CA ILE A 160 11.19 26.09 4.05
C ILE A 160 10.50 24.86 3.42
N PHE A 161 11.03 24.35 2.28
CA PHE A 161 10.50 23.21 1.57
C PHE A 161 10.54 21.92 2.42
N GLY A 162 11.59 21.71 3.21
CA GLY A 162 11.71 20.56 4.12
C GLY A 162 10.58 20.51 5.15
N LEU A 163 10.33 21.64 5.83
CA LEU A 163 9.25 21.76 6.80
C LEU A 163 7.86 21.68 6.14
N LEU A 164 7.67 22.35 5.00
CA LEU A 164 6.42 22.28 4.23
C LEU A 164 6.06 20.85 3.86
N ASN A 165 7.02 20.10 3.32
CA ASN A 165 6.80 18.69 2.94
C ASN A 165 6.48 17.82 4.16
N ALA A 166 7.12 18.07 5.30
CA ALA A 166 6.83 17.35 6.54
C ALA A 166 5.41 17.63 7.05
N LEU A 167 4.98 18.90 7.08
CA LEU A 167 3.63 19.31 7.46
C LEU A 167 2.56 18.66 6.57
N ILE A 168 2.80 18.62 5.26
CA ILE A 168 1.88 18.01 4.31
C ILE A 168 1.81 16.48 4.50
N LYS A 169 2.93 15.81 4.74
CA LYS A 169 2.96 14.37 5.02
C LYS A 169 2.21 14.00 6.30
N THR A 170 2.27 14.85 7.31
CA THR A 170 1.56 14.64 8.58
C THR A 170 0.10 15.08 8.53
N GLY A 171 -0.34 15.69 7.41
CA GLY A 171 -1.72 16.13 7.18
C GLY A 171 -2.04 17.50 7.77
N ASP A 172 -1.07 18.24 8.29
CA ASP A 172 -1.28 19.58 8.85
C ASP A 172 -1.29 20.66 7.74
N LEU A 173 -2.32 20.61 6.91
CA LEU A 173 -2.49 21.54 5.79
C LEU A 173 -2.72 22.99 6.27
N ARG A 174 -3.26 23.20 7.48
CA ARG A 174 -3.48 24.55 8.01
C ARG A 174 -2.15 25.27 8.23
N ARG A 175 -1.22 24.61 8.94
CA ARG A 175 0.11 25.16 9.18
C ARG A 175 0.96 25.23 7.91
N ALA A 176 0.80 24.27 7.00
CA ALA A 176 1.45 24.28 5.68
C ALA A 176 1.04 25.52 4.86
N ASN A 177 -0.24 25.88 4.83
CA ASN A 177 -0.73 27.08 4.18
C ASN A 177 -0.24 28.37 4.87
N GLY A 178 -0.19 28.39 6.21
CA GLY A 178 0.39 29.50 6.97
C GLY A 178 1.88 29.72 6.66
N LEU A 179 2.64 28.62 6.58
CA LEU A 179 4.05 28.65 6.19
C LEU A 179 4.23 29.23 4.77
N LEU A 180 3.38 28.83 3.83
CA LEU A 180 3.39 29.35 2.46
C LEU A 180 3.01 30.84 2.40
N ALA A 181 2.01 31.26 3.16
CA ALA A 181 1.61 32.66 3.20
C ALA A 181 2.76 33.55 3.71
N ARG A 182 3.51 33.08 4.73
CA ARG A 182 4.62 33.84 5.33
C ARG A 182 5.90 33.80 4.46
N TYR A 183 6.27 32.62 3.95
CA TYR A 183 7.57 32.39 3.30
C TYR A 183 7.48 32.03 1.80
N GLY A 184 6.31 32.15 1.18
CA GLY A 184 6.14 31.80 -0.23
C GLY A 184 7.01 32.59 -1.19
N PHE A 185 7.45 33.82 -0.80
CA PHE A 185 8.37 34.60 -1.59
C PHE A 185 9.75 33.94 -1.70
N VAL A 186 10.27 33.33 -0.61
CA VAL A 186 11.55 32.61 -0.60
C VAL A 186 11.52 31.42 -1.55
N LEU A 187 10.36 30.74 -1.61
CA LEU A 187 10.17 29.59 -2.49
C LEU A 187 10.06 29.98 -3.96
N ARG A 188 9.56 31.21 -4.26
CA ARG A 188 9.43 31.73 -5.64
C ARG A 188 10.78 32.12 -6.24
N GLU A 189 11.69 32.67 -5.45
CA GLU A 189 13.04 33.05 -5.89
C GLU A 189 13.90 31.82 -6.27
N GLY A 190 13.53 30.63 -5.83
CA GLY A 190 14.26 29.39 -6.08
C GLY A 190 14.03 28.71 -7.44
N GLY A 191 13.38 29.33 -8.42
CA GLY A 191 13.19 28.78 -9.76
C GLY A 191 12.34 27.50 -9.79
N ASN A 192 12.94 26.34 -10.09
CA ASN A 192 12.24 25.05 -10.18
C ASN A 192 11.53 24.62 -8.88
N PHE A 193 11.84 25.23 -7.73
CA PHE A 193 11.14 24.98 -6.48
C PHE A 193 9.67 25.39 -6.51
N SER A 194 9.29 26.38 -7.33
CA SER A 194 7.91 26.85 -7.39
C SER A 194 6.92 25.77 -7.84
N VAL A 195 7.24 25.01 -8.89
CA VAL A 195 6.40 23.88 -9.35
C VAL A 195 6.35 22.77 -8.30
N SER A 196 7.48 22.44 -7.70
CA SER A 196 7.59 21.39 -6.68
C SER A 196 6.74 21.68 -5.44
N VAL A 197 6.65 22.97 -5.03
CA VAL A 197 5.79 23.38 -3.91
C VAL A 197 4.32 23.09 -4.19
N TYR A 198 3.84 23.48 -5.37
CA TYR A 198 2.46 23.22 -5.76
C TYR A 198 2.17 21.72 -5.86
N ASN A 199 3.08 20.93 -6.44
CA ASN A 199 2.93 19.48 -6.55
C ASN A 199 2.81 18.80 -5.17
N ILE A 200 3.58 19.25 -4.18
CA ILE A 200 3.51 18.72 -2.82
C ILE A 200 2.20 19.11 -2.14
N LEU A 201 1.75 20.36 -2.28
CA LEU A 201 0.46 20.81 -1.76
C LEU A 201 -0.70 20.06 -2.37
N MET A 202 -0.73 19.94 -3.70
CA MET A 202 -1.75 19.19 -4.41
C MET A 202 -1.83 17.74 -3.90
N LYS A 203 -0.67 17.09 -3.72
CA LYS A 203 -0.59 15.75 -3.14
C LYS A 203 -1.11 15.72 -1.69
N GLY A 204 -0.82 16.74 -0.89
CA GLY A 204 -1.36 16.90 0.46
C GLY A 204 -2.88 16.97 0.48
N TYR A 205 -3.47 17.81 -0.37
CA TYR A 205 -4.92 17.92 -0.49
C TYR A 205 -5.57 16.61 -0.94
N ILE A 206 -4.95 15.90 -1.90
CA ILE A 206 -5.42 14.60 -2.35
C ILE A 206 -5.43 13.59 -1.18
N ASN A 207 -4.33 13.51 -0.42
CA ASN A 207 -4.21 12.61 0.71
C ASN A 207 -5.18 12.94 1.87
N SER A 208 -5.56 14.21 2.00
CA SER A 208 -6.54 14.67 3.00
C SER A 208 -8.00 14.58 2.51
N GLY A 209 -8.25 13.91 1.38
CA GLY A 209 -9.61 13.72 0.85
C GLY A 209 -10.20 14.96 0.17
N CYS A 210 -9.37 15.96 -0.18
CA CYS A 210 -9.79 17.20 -0.83
C CYS A 210 -9.23 17.33 -2.28
N PRO A 211 -9.47 16.36 -3.18
CA PRO A 211 -8.86 16.36 -4.51
C PRO A 211 -9.34 17.53 -5.39
N HIS A 212 -10.54 18.06 -5.14
CA HIS A 212 -11.02 19.24 -5.88
C HIS A 212 -10.16 20.48 -5.66
N THR A 213 -9.66 20.68 -4.44
CA THR A 213 -8.73 21.78 -4.14
C THR A 213 -7.44 21.63 -4.92
N ALA A 214 -6.92 20.40 -5.04
CA ALA A 214 -5.73 20.12 -5.84
C ALA A 214 -5.95 20.47 -7.33
N ILE A 215 -7.12 20.16 -7.90
CA ILE A 215 -7.44 20.54 -9.31
C ILE A 215 -7.49 22.07 -9.47
N ASN A 216 -8.11 22.78 -8.53
CA ASN A 216 -8.21 24.24 -8.59
C ASN A 216 -6.83 24.94 -8.50
N MET A 217 -5.83 24.29 -7.89
CA MET A 217 -4.48 24.83 -7.82
C MET A 217 -3.79 24.95 -9.19
N LEU A 218 -4.24 24.24 -10.22
CA LEU A 218 -3.73 24.42 -11.57
C LEU A 218 -3.94 25.86 -12.07
N ASN A 219 -5.10 26.45 -11.79
CA ASN A 219 -5.39 27.83 -12.18
C ASN A 219 -4.41 28.81 -11.51
N GLU A 220 -4.02 28.53 -10.27
CA GLU A 220 -3.03 29.35 -9.57
C GLU A 220 -1.63 29.18 -10.17
N ILE A 221 -1.22 27.94 -10.50
CA ILE A 221 0.04 27.64 -11.19
C ILE A 221 0.13 28.44 -12.51
N LEU A 222 -0.92 28.36 -13.33
CA LEU A 222 -0.98 29.06 -14.62
C LEU A 222 -1.02 30.59 -14.47
N ARG A 223 -1.79 31.12 -13.48
CA ARG A 223 -1.85 32.55 -13.20
C ARG A 223 -0.50 33.14 -12.79
N GLN A 224 0.32 32.32 -12.13
CA GLN A 224 1.68 32.70 -11.75
C GLN A 224 2.71 32.54 -12.88
N GLY A 225 2.26 32.15 -14.08
CA GLY A 225 3.15 31.94 -15.24
C GLY A 225 4.05 30.69 -15.09
N ILE A 226 3.75 29.81 -14.13
CA ILE A 226 4.53 28.59 -13.89
C ILE A 226 4.08 27.53 -14.89
N MET A 227 5.04 26.86 -15.52
CA MET A 227 4.73 25.77 -16.45
C MET A 227 4.54 24.45 -15.68
N PRO A 228 3.36 23.78 -15.81
CA PRO A 228 3.16 22.47 -15.24
C PRO A 228 4.15 21.45 -15.81
N ASP A 229 4.72 20.64 -14.93
CA ASP A 229 5.60 19.53 -15.28
C ASP A 229 4.83 18.18 -15.31
N ARG A 230 5.54 17.08 -15.64
CA ARG A 230 4.97 15.73 -15.64
C ARG A 230 4.34 15.37 -14.29
N LEU A 231 5.00 15.73 -13.19
CA LEU A 231 4.51 15.46 -11.85
C LEU A 231 3.21 16.23 -11.55
N THR A 232 3.10 17.47 -12.05
CA THR A 232 1.86 18.26 -11.96
C THR A 232 0.70 17.55 -12.66
N TYR A 233 0.89 17.11 -13.92
CA TYR A 233 -0.13 16.38 -14.66
C TYR A 233 -0.49 15.05 -13.99
N ASN A 234 0.49 14.26 -13.56
CA ASN A 234 0.25 13.03 -12.84
C ASN A 234 -0.57 13.25 -11.55
N THR A 235 -0.30 14.35 -10.85
CA THR A 235 -1.03 14.72 -9.64
C THR A 235 -2.45 15.17 -9.94
N LEU A 236 -2.67 15.94 -11.01
CA LEU A 236 -4.00 16.34 -11.49
C LEU A 236 -4.84 15.14 -11.93
N ILE A 237 -4.25 14.25 -12.73
CA ILE A 237 -4.90 13.01 -13.16
C ILE A 237 -5.30 12.17 -11.95
N LEU A 238 -4.40 12.02 -10.96
CA LEU A 238 -4.70 11.30 -9.72
C LEU A 238 -5.85 11.96 -8.95
N ALA A 239 -5.87 13.30 -8.85
CA ALA A 239 -6.96 14.04 -8.21
C ALA A 239 -8.31 13.82 -8.91
N CYS A 240 -8.31 13.85 -10.25
CA CYS A 240 -9.49 13.60 -11.07
C CYS A 240 -10.01 12.16 -10.89
N VAL A 241 -9.11 11.17 -10.92
CA VAL A 241 -9.46 9.75 -10.69
C VAL A 241 -10.06 9.57 -9.30
N GLN A 242 -9.48 10.16 -8.25
CA GLN A 242 -10.03 10.05 -6.90
C GLN A 242 -11.35 10.78 -6.69
N SER A 243 -11.60 11.84 -7.48
CA SER A 243 -12.87 12.58 -7.50
C SER A 243 -13.95 11.95 -8.38
N GLY A 244 -13.64 10.86 -9.08
CA GLY A 244 -14.53 10.25 -10.06
C GLY A 244 -14.72 11.06 -11.36
N LYS A 245 -13.91 12.11 -11.59
CA LYS A 245 -13.97 12.99 -12.78
C LYS A 245 -13.09 12.44 -13.91
N LEU A 246 -13.45 11.28 -14.48
CA LEU A 246 -12.59 10.60 -15.44
C LEU A 246 -12.47 11.33 -16.78
N ASP A 247 -13.49 12.07 -17.20
CA ASP A 247 -13.42 12.90 -18.41
C ASP A 247 -12.34 13.99 -18.26
N ALA A 248 -12.28 14.64 -17.09
CA ALA A 248 -11.23 15.62 -16.80
C ALA A 248 -9.84 14.95 -16.72
N ALA A 249 -9.76 13.73 -16.16
CA ALA A 249 -8.51 12.97 -16.17
C ALA A 249 -8.02 12.69 -17.60
N MET A 250 -8.93 12.31 -18.50
CA MET A 250 -8.63 12.10 -19.92
C MET A 250 -8.22 13.40 -20.61
N GLN A 251 -8.89 14.52 -20.31
CA GLN A 251 -8.50 15.84 -20.86
C GLN A 251 -7.07 16.21 -20.45
N PHE A 252 -6.69 16.08 -19.18
CA PHE A 252 -5.33 16.35 -18.72
C PHE A 252 -4.31 15.39 -19.35
N PHE A 253 -4.68 14.13 -19.55
CA PHE A 253 -3.83 13.15 -20.21
C PHE A 253 -3.55 13.53 -21.68
N GLU A 254 -4.59 13.92 -22.45
CA GLU A 254 -4.43 14.36 -23.84
C GLU A 254 -3.73 15.73 -23.94
N GLU A 255 -4.01 16.66 -23.02
CA GLU A 255 -3.30 17.95 -22.93
C GLU A 255 -1.80 17.76 -22.71
N MET A 256 -1.43 16.88 -21.76
CA MET A 256 -0.05 16.52 -21.46
C MET A 256 0.66 16.02 -22.72
N LYS A 257 0.05 15.10 -23.47
CA LYS A 257 0.56 14.55 -24.73
C LYS A 257 0.71 15.62 -25.81
N GLY A 258 -0.33 16.43 -25.99
CA GLY A 258 -0.31 17.51 -26.96
C GLY A 258 0.77 18.54 -26.70
N LYS A 259 0.99 18.92 -25.43
CA LYS A 259 2.08 19.82 -25.04
C LYS A 259 3.45 19.17 -25.21
N ALA A 260 3.60 17.89 -24.85
CA ALA A 260 4.85 17.15 -25.06
C ALA A 260 5.25 17.13 -26.54
N GLN A 261 4.31 16.88 -27.43
CA GLN A 261 4.53 16.88 -28.88
C GLN A 261 4.83 18.29 -29.43
N LYS A 262 3.99 19.28 -29.03
CA LYS A 262 4.12 20.67 -29.54
C LYS A 262 5.46 21.31 -29.17
N PHE A 263 5.96 21.03 -27.99
CA PHE A 263 7.21 21.63 -27.49
C PHE A 263 8.41 20.68 -27.60
N SER A 264 8.23 19.50 -28.23
CA SER A 264 9.26 18.44 -28.30
C SER A 264 9.89 18.14 -26.95
N ASN A 265 9.08 18.21 -25.89
CA ASN A 265 9.54 18.05 -24.51
C ASN A 265 9.36 16.60 -24.08
N HIS A 266 10.44 15.81 -24.14
CA HIS A 266 10.44 14.41 -23.75
C HIS A 266 10.09 14.19 -22.26
N ASP A 267 10.41 15.16 -21.40
CA ASP A 267 10.12 15.07 -19.97
C ASP A 267 8.64 15.21 -19.65
N LEU A 268 7.83 15.70 -20.58
CA LEU A 268 6.39 15.88 -20.39
C LEU A 268 5.57 14.69 -20.90
N PHE A 269 6.15 13.74 -21.66
CA PHE A 269 5.40 12.55 -22.09
C PHE A 269 4.87 11.72 -20.92
N PRO A 270 3.67 11.12 -21.06
CA PRO A 270 3.13 10.20 -20.09
C PRO A 270 4.11 9.08 -19.73
N ASP A 271 4.30 8.86 -18.45
CA ASP A 271 5.13 7.80 -17.91
C ASP A 271 4.28 6.63 -17.37
N ILE A 272 4.96 5.63 -16.82
CA ILE A 272 4.31 4.45 -16.24
C ILE A 272 3.31 4.81 -15.14
N VAL A 273 3.58 5.90 -14.37
CA VAL A 273 2.71 6.38 -13.29
C VAL A 273 1.43 6.97 -13.88
N THR A 274 1.54 7.75 -14.97
CA THR A 274 0.40 8.29 -15.69
C THR A 274 -0.54 7.19 -16.15
N TYR A 275 -0.01 6.21 -16.89
CA TYR A 275 -0.81 5.09 -17.43
C TYR A 275 -1.45 4.24 -16.33
N THR A 276 -0.70 3.90 -15.28
CA THR A 276 -1.23 3.06 -14.18
C THR A 276 -2.32 3.79 -13.38
N THR A 277 -2.22 5.11 -13.24
CA THR A 277 -3.25 5.94 -12.60
C THR A 277 -4.54 5.97 -13.43
N MET A 278 -4.43 6.14 -14.73
CA MET A 278 -5.56 6.10 -15.66
C MET A 278 -6.23 4.72 -15.66
N LEU A 279 -5.46 3.64 -15.75
CA LEU A 279 -5.96 2.26 -15.67
C LEU A 279 -6.71 1.99 -14.36
N LYS A 280 -6.23 2.51 -13.25
CA LYS A 280 -6.91 2.39 -11.95
C LYS A 280 -8.28 3.07 -11.96
N GLY A 281 -8.38 4.27 -12.54
CA GLY A 281 -9.62 5.05 -12.63
C GLY A 281 -10.65 4.36 -13.52
N PHE A 282 -10.30 4.09 -14.78
CA PHE A 282 -11.22 3.48 -15.75
C PHE A 282 -11.55 2.02 -15.43
N GLY A 283 -10.65 1.30 -14.75
CA GLY A 283 -10.97 -0.01 -14.20
C GLY A 283 -12.04 0.06 -13.11
N GLN A 284 -12.05 1.10 -12.25
CA GLN A 284 -13.06 1.26 -11.21
C GLN A 284 -14.47 1.54 -11.78
N THR A 285 -14.56 2.29 -12.88
CA THR A 285 -15.84 2.55 -13.58
C THR A 285 -16.22 1.44 -14.56
N LYS A 286 -15.41 0.39 -14.66
CA LYS A 286 -15.62 -0.77 -15.53
C LYS A 286 -15.67 -0.42 -17.02
N ASP A 287 -15.00 0.66 -17.43
CA ASP A 287 -14.90 1.06 -18.84
C ASP A 287 -13.80 0.26 -19.54
N LEU A 288 -14.19 -0.92 -20.05
CA LEU A 288 -13.28 -1.83 -20.74
C LEU A 288 -12.72 -1.22 -22.04
N ALA A 289 -13.51 -0.41 -22.75
CA ALA A 289 -13.08 0.17 -24.03
C ALA A 289 -11.90 1.12 -23.85
N THR A 290 -12.02 2.03 -22.87
CA THR A 290 -10.95 2.97 -22.53
C THR A 290 -9.74 2.24 -21.91
N VAL A 291 -9.94 1.23 -21.06
CA VAL A 291 -8.85 0.41 -20.52
C VAL A 291 -8.05 -0.25 -21.66
N LEU A 292 -8.73 -0.85 -22.65
CA LEU A 292 -8.07 -1.45 -23.82
C LEU A 292 -7.28 -0.41 -24.62
N LYS A 293 -7.85 0.78 -24.87
CA LYS A 293 -7.18 1.87 -25.59
C LYS A 293 -5.89 2.27 -24.86
N ILE A 294 -5.95 2.48 -23.54
CA ILE A 294 -4.81 2.86 -22.71
C ILE A 294 -3.72 1.78 -22.73
N VAL A 295 -4.09 0.50 -22.61
CA VAL A 295 -3.14 -0.63 -22.64
C VAL A 295 -2.45 -0.75 -23.99
N LEU A 296 -3.19 -0.58 -25.09
CA LEU A 296 -2.62 -0.63 -26.44
C LEU A 296 -1.65 0.54 -26.66
N GLU A 297 -2.03 1.74 -26.27
CA GLU A 297 -1.18 2.92 -26.34
C GLU A 297 0.10 2.73 -25.51
N MET A 298 -0.03 2.30 -24.26
CA MET A 298 1.09 2.02 -23.36
C MET A 298 2.08 1.01 -23.97
N LYS A 299 1.58 -0.04 -24.65
CA LYS A 299 2.41 -1.06 -25.28
C LYS A 299 3.02 -0.61 -26.62
N SER A 300 2.43 0.39 -27.27
CA SER A 300 2.97 0.95 -28.52
C SER A 300 4.22 1.82 -28.30
N HIS A 301 4.39 2.37 -27.09
CA HIS A 301 5.55 3.16 -26.72
C HIS A 301 6.76 2.30 -26.40
N ARG A 302 7.69 2.18 -27.37
CA ARG A 302 8.89 1.32 -27.26
C ARG A 302 9.84 1.72 -26.13
N GLU A 303 9.88 3.00 -25.77
CA GLU A 303 10.74 3.54 -24.71
C GLU A 303 10.15 3.34 -23.30
N LEU A 304 8.87 2.96 -23.21
CA LEU A 304 8.21 2.79 -21.93
C LEU A 304 8.48 1.38 -21.38
N TYR A 305 9.30 1.30 -20.34
CA TYR A 305 9.52 0.04 -19.64
C TYR A 305 8.31 -0.33 -18.78
N ILE A 306 7.60 -1.40 -19.15
CA ILE A 306 6.47 -1.93 -18.39
C ILE A 306 7.01 -2.81 -17.25
N ASP A 307 7.01 -2.27 -16.05
CA ASP A 307 7.48 -2.96 -14.85
C ASP A 307 6.39 -3.91 -14.29
N ARG A 308 6.76 -4.67 -13.26
CA ARG A 308 5.83 -5.57 -12.55
C ARG A 308 4.59 -4.84 -12.01
N THR A 309 4.75 -3.59 -11.55
CA THR A 309 3.65 -2.80 -10.98
C THR A 309 2.63 -2.44 -12.05
N ALA A 310 3.12 -2.07 -13.24
CA ALA A 310 2.28 -1.78 -14.38
C ALA A 310 1.52 -3.01 -14.90
N TYR A 311 2.19 -4.16 -15.02
CA TYR A 311 1.49 -5.41 -15.34
C TYR A 311 0.39 -5.75 -14.34
N THR A 312 0.65 -5.53 -13.04
CA THR A 312 -0.37 -5.72 -12.01
C THR A 312 -1.55 -4.77 -12.20
N ALA A 313 -1.30 -3.49 -12.47
CA ALA A 313 -2.34 -2.49 -12.70
C ALA A 313 -3.19 -2.82 -13.95
N ILE A 314 -2.57 -3.30 -15.03
CA ILE A 314 -3.28 -3.74 -16.24
C ILE A 314 -4.21 -4.93 -15.91
N ILE A 315 -3.69 -5.96 -15.23
CA ILE A 315 -4.47 -7.15 -14.87
C ILE A 315 -5.63 -6.77 -13.94
N ASP A 316 -5.38 -5.95 -12.92
CA ASP A 316 -6.42 -5.49 -11.98
C ASP A 316 -7.50 -4.67 -12.69
N ALA A 317 -7.13 -3.83 -13.67
CA ALA A 317 -8.09 -3.08 -14.46
C ALA A 317 -8.98 -4.00 -15.30
N PHE A 318 -8.40 -5.00 -15.99
CA PHE A 318 -9.17 -5.99 -16.73
C PHE A 318 -10.12 -6.81 -15.84
N LEU A 319 -9.63 -7.24 -14.65
CA LEU A 319 -10.46 -7.99 -13.71
C LEU A 319 -11.64 -7.16 -13.19
N LYS A 320 -11.42 -5.88 -12.89
CA LYS A 320 -12.49 -4.96 -12.48
C LYS A 320 -13.53 -4.74 -13.57
N CYS A 321 -13.09 -4.69 -14.83
CA CYS A 321 -13.98 -4.61 -16.00
C CYS A 321 -14.65 -5.95 -16.33
N GLY A 322 -14.41 -7.03 -15.57
CA GLY A 322 -14.95 -8.36 -15.85
C GLY A 322 -14.29 -9.08 -17.01
N SER A 323 -13.22 -8.51 -17.60
CA SER A 323 -12.49 -9.11 -18.72
C SER A 323 -11.43 -10.10 -18.24
N VAL A 324 -11.87 -11.26 -17.75
CA VAL A 324 -10.98 -12.29 -17.21
C VAL A 324 -10.06 -12.86 -18.28
N LYS A 325 -10.53 -12.97 -19.53
CA LYS A 325 -9.71 -13.40 -20.68
C LYS A 325 -8.56 -12.41 -20.94
N GLY A 326 -8.84 -11.10 -20.92
CA GLY A 326 -7.82 -10.07 -21.05
C GLY A 326 -6.78 -10.15 -19.94
N ALA A 327 -7.22 -10.29 -18.70
CA ALA A 327 -6.33 -10.46 -17.54
C ALA A 327 -5.40 -11.67 -17.69
N LEU A 328 -5.94 -12.83 -18.16
CA LEU A 328 -5.13 -14.03 -18.41
C LEU A 328 -4.10 -13.85 -19.53
N CYS A 329 -4.46 -13.16 -20.61
CA CYS A 329 -3.52 -12.88 -21.69
C CYS A 329 -2.31 -12.10 -21.18
N ILE A 330 -2.54 -11.04 -20.40
CA ILE A 330 -1.48 -10.23 -19.81
C ILE A 330 -0.69 -11.02 -18.74
N PHE A 331 -1.37 -11.86 -17.95
CA PHE A 331 -0.69 -12.74 -17.00
C PHE A 331 0.21 -13.77 -17.69
N GLY A 332 -0.22 -14.33 -18.81
CA GLY A 332 0.60 -15.21 -19.64
C GLY A 332 1.83 -14.49 -20.23
N GLU A 333 1.67 -13.23 -20.61
CA GLU A 333 2.76 -12.38 -21.11
C GLU A 333 3.83 -12.13 -20.03
N ILE A 334 3.43 -11.69 -18.84
CA ILE A 334 4.39 -11.45 -17.74
C ILE A 334 5.14 -12.74 -17.37
N LEU A 335 4.46 -13.89 -17.35
CA LEU A 335 5.12 -15.17 -17.08
C LEU A 335 6.16 -15.54 -18.12
N LYS A 336 5.91 -15.26 -19.40
CA LYS A 336 6.90 -15.47 -20.49
C LYS A 336 8.10 -14.54 -20.30
N GLN A 337 7.86 -13.27 -19.99
CA GLN A 337 8.93 -12.30 -19.79
C GLN A 337 9.75 -12.55 -18.51
N THR A 338 9.15 -13.17 -17.49
CA THR A 338 9.86 -13.55 -16.25
C THR A 338 11.03 -14.50 -16.51
N GLY A 339 10.96 -15.32 -17.56
CA GLY A 339 12.07 -16.18 -17.99
C GLY A 339 13.30 -15.39 -18.46
N LEU A 340 13.10 -14.18 -18.98
CA LEU A 340 14.15 -13.28 -19.46
C LEU A 340 14.55 -12.26 -18.38
N ASN A 341 13.57 -11.79 -17.59
CA ASN A 341 13.76 -10.80 -16.54
C ASN A 341 13.11 -11.23 -15.22
N PRO A 342 13.89 -11.76 -14.25
CA PRO A 342 13.37 -12.21 -12.95
C PRO A 342 12.71 -11.12 -12.10
N GLU A 343 12.99 -9.83 -12.35
CA GLU A 343 12.38 -8.72 -11.62
C GLU A 343 10.88 -8.58 -11.92
N LEU A 344 10.43 -9.07 -13.07
CA LEU A 344 9.03 -9.10 -13.46
C LEU A 344 8.23 -10.21 -12.75
N LYS A 345 8.87 -11.06 -11.94
CA LYS A 345 8.20 -12.17 -11.26
C LYS A 345 6.99 -11.68 -10.44
N PRO A 346 5.76 -12.21 -10.71
CA PRO A 346 4.56 -11.73 -10.05
C PRO A 346 4.60 -11.91 -8.53
N LYS A 347 3.98 -10.99 -7.79
CA LYS A 347 3.81 -11.15 -6.33
C LYS A 347 2.60 -12.05 -6.02
N PRO A 348 2.53 -12.68 -4.82
CA PRO A 348 1.41 -13.54 -4.43
C PRO A 348 0.04 -12.89 -4.58
N HIS A 349 -0.10 -11.58 -4.27
CA HIS A 349 -1.39 -10.88 -4.35
C HIS A 349 -1.98 -10.87 -5.78
N LEU A 350 -1.15 -10.90 -6.84
CA LEU A 350 -1.64 -10.95 -8.21
C LEU A 350 -2.26 -12.32 -8.52
N TYR A 351 -1.64 -13.40 -8.05
CA TYR A 351 -2.23 -14.73 -8.11
C TYR A 351 -3.57 -14.80 -7.38
N LEU A 352 -3.63 -14.23 -6.16
CA LEU A 352 -4.86 -14.17 -5.37
C LEU A 352 -5.96 -13.37 -6.07
N SER A 353 -5.65 -12.25 -6.72
CA SER A 353 -6.61 -11.46 -7.50
C SER A 353 -7.22 -12.27 -8.64
N LEU A 354 -6.39 -13.02 -9.38
CA LEU A 354 -6.86 -13.92 -10.43
C LEU A 354 -7.68 -15.08 -9.85
N MET A 355 -7.20 -15.69 -8.76
CA MET A 355 -7.92 -16.79 -8.11
C MET A 355 -9.30 -16.34 -7.60
N ARG A 356 -9.44 -15.12 -7.03
CA ARG A 356 -10.74 -14.55 -6.63
C ARG A 356 -11.71 -14.46 -7.81
N ALA A 357 -11.22 -13.96 -8.96
CA ALA A 357 -12.05 -13.84 -10.16
C ALA A 357 -12.51 -15.21 -10.69
N PHE A 358 -11.60 -16.19 -10.73
CA PHE A 358 -11.94 -17.53 -11.20
C PHE A 358 -12.76 -18.35 -10.18
N ALA A 359 -12.54 -18.13 -8.88
CA ALA A 359 -13.36 -18.75 -7.84
C ALA A 359 -14.81 -18.25 -7.94
N PHE A 360 -15.01 -16.96 -8.18
CA PHE A 360 -16.34 -16.39 -8.41
C PHE A 360 -17.03 -17.00 -9.65
N LEU A 361 -16.28 -17.23 -10.73
CA LEU A 361 -16.79 -17.87 -11.95
C LEU A 361 -16.96 -19.40 -11.83
N GLY A 362 -16.52 -20.01 -10.74
CA GLY A 362 -16.57 -21.47 -10.56
C GLY A 362 -15.55 -22.24 -11.38
N ASP A 363 -14.49 -21.60 -11.89
CA ASP A 363 -13.43 -22.30 -12.62
C ASP A 363 -12.42 -22.95 -11.67
N TYR A 364 -12.84 -24.06 -11.06
CA TYR A 364 -12.01 -24.82 -10.12
C TYR A 364 -10.68 -25.27 -10.71
N TYR A 365 -10.66 -25.64 -12.00
CA TYR A 365 -9.45 -26.15 -12.64
C TYR A 365 -8.36 -25.08 -12.71
N LEU A 366 -8.70 -23.87 -13.13
CA LEU A 366 -7.76 -22.75 -13.19
C LEU A 366 -7.33 -22.31 -11.80
N VAL A 367 -8.25 -22.22 -10.84
CA VAL A 367 -7.90 -21.88 -9.44
C VAL A 367 -6.93 -22.89 -8.87
N LYS A 368 -7.17 -24.20 -9.05
CA LYS A 368 -6.26 -25.26 -8.61
C LYS A 368 -4.87 -25.15 -9.26
N LYS A 369 -4.83 -24.80 -10.53
CA LYS A 369 -3.57 -24.60 -11.26
C LYS A 369 -2.79 -23.38 -10.76
N LEU A 370 -3.48 -22.26 -10.50
CA LEU A 370 -2.89 -21.07 -9.89
C LEU A 370 -2.42 -21.33 -8.46
N HIS A 371 -3.23 -22.03 -7.65
CA HIS A 371 -2.89 -22.43 -6.29
C HIS A 371 -1.58 -23.23 -6.21
N LYS A 372 -1.37 -24.16 -7.14
CA LYS A 372 -0.12 -24.93 -7.20
C LYS A 372 1.11 -24.09 -7.60
N ARG A 373 0.90 -23.04 -8.38
CA ARG A 373 1.97 -22.21 -8.93
C ARG A 373 2.29 -20.98 -8.10
N ILE A 374 1.37 -20.53 -7.24
CA ILE A 374 1.53 -19.27 -6.52
C ILE A 374 2.83 -19.22 -5.70
N TRP A 375 3.19 -20.30 -5.00
CA TRP A 375 4.35 -20.28 -4.11
C TRP A 375 5.69 -20.42 -4.82
N PRO A 376 5.89 -21.37 -5.74
CA PRO A 376 7.17 -21.49 -6.46
C PRO A 376 7.41 -20.35 -7.43
N ASP A 377 6.36 -19.79 -8.02
CA ASP A 377 6.47 -18.82 -9.10
C ASP A 377 6.34 -17.35 -8.65
N SER A 378 6.01 -17.09 -7.39
CA SER A 378 5.87 -15.71 -6.91
C SER A 378 7.16 -15.12 -6.35
N ALA A 379 7.23 -13.77 -6.33
CA ALA A 379 8.33 -13.01 -5.72
C ALA A 379 7.98 -12.52 -4.33
N GLY A 380 8.95 -12.51 -3.43
CA GLY A 380 8.84 -11.92 -2.09
C GLY A 380 8.51 -12.92 -0.99
N THR A 381 8.24 -12.37 0.21
CA THR A 381 7.92 -13.17 1.40
C THR A 381 6.48 -13.65 1.34
N ILE A 382 6.27 -14.94 1.59
CA ILE A 382 4.95 -15.55 1.64
C ILE A 382 4.40 -15.37 3.06
N LEU A 383 3.31 -14.61 3.17
CA LEU A 383 2.60 -14.41 4.43
C LEU A 383 1.63 -15.57 4.68
N LEU A 384 1.50 -16.02 5.92
CA LEU A 384 0.54 -17.05 6.31
C LEU A 384 -0.90 -16.71 5.90
N VAL A 385 -1.29 -15.45 6.07
CA VAL A 385 -2.61 -14.94 5.64
C VAL A 385 -2.86 -15.14 4.14
N ALA A 386 -1.83 -14.98 3.30
CA ALA A 386 -1.95 -15.21 1.85
C ALA A 386 -2.12 -16.70 1.51
N GLN A 387 -1.49 -17.58 2.30
CA GLN A 387 -1.67 -19.03 2.13
C GLN A 387 -3.07 -19.47 2.54
N GLU A 388 -3.56 -18.98 3.67
CA GLU A 388 -4.92 -19.23 4.14
C GLU A 388 -5.95 -18.74 3.11
N GLU A 389 -5.79 -17.54 2.58
CA GLU A 389 -6.68 -17.00 1.55
C GLU A 389 -6.66 -17.84 0.27
N ALA A 390 -5.49 -18.33 -0.16
CA ALA A 390 -5.40 -19.18 -1.34
C ALA A 390 -6.16 -20.51 -1.15
N ASP A 391 -6.06 -21.11 0.03
CA ASP A 391 -6.79 -22.33 0.39
C ASP A 391 -8.32 -22.07 0.40
N HIS A 392 -8.75 -20.94 0.96
CA HIS A 392 -10.17 -20.53 0.97
C HIS A 392 -10.71 -20.30 -0.45
N LEU A 393 -9.93 -19.71 -1.35
CA LEU A 393 -10.33 -19.49 -2.74
C LEU A 393 -10.43 -20.80 -3.53
N LEU A 394 -9.59 -21.79 -3.21
CA LEU A 394 -9.69 -23.13 -3.80
C LEU A 394 -10.99 -23.83 -3.40
N MET A 395 -11.37 -23.75 -2.12
CA MET A 395 -12.62 -24.27 -1.60
C MET A 395 -13.83 -23.59 -2.24
N GLU A 396 -13.80 -22.25 -2.33
CA GLU A 396 -14.87 -21.46 -2.96
C GLU A 396 -15.06 -21.82 -4.44
N ALA A 397 -13.96 -21.97 -5.18
CA ALA A 397 -14.00 -22.38 -6.58
C ALA A 397 -14.63 -23.76 -6.76
N ALA A 398 -14.31 -24.71 -5.87
CA ALA A 398 -14.91 -26.04 -5.90
C ALA A 398 -16.43 -25.99 -5.65
N LEU A 399 -16.85 -25.17 -4.67
CA LEU A 399 -18.26 -25.00 -4.35
C LEU A 399 -19.03 -24.36 -5.52
N ASN A 400 -18.49 -23.26 -6.08
CA ASN A 400 -19.12 -22.55 -7.19
C ASN A 400 -19.13 -23.37 -8.49
N ALA A 401 -18.19 -24.33 -8.64
CA ALA A 401 -18.18 -25.32 -9.73
C ALA A 401 -19.20 -26.45 -9.54
N GLY A 402 -19.99 -26.45 -8.47
CA GLY A 402 -20.90 -27.54 -8.12
C GLY A 402 -20.22 -28.82 -7.60
N GLN A 403 -18.90 -28.79 -7.36
CA GLN A 403 -18.13 -29.94 -6.88
C GLN A 403 -18.16 -30.01 -5.34
N VAL A 404 -19.35 -30.22 -4.77
CA VAL A 404 -19.58 -30.16 -3.32
C VAL A 404 -18.66 -31.11 -2.55
N ASN A 405 -18.47 -32.36 -3.02
CA ASN A 405 -17.58 -33.33 -2.36
C ASN A 405 -16.12 -32.85 -2.28
N VAL A 406 -15.64 -32.15 -3.35
CA VAL A 406 -14.29 -31.56 -3.37
C VAL A 406 -14.22 -30.38 -2.42
N ALA A 407 -15.25 -29.54 -2.37
CA ALA A 407 -15.32 -28.42 -1.46
C ALA A 407 -15.30 -28.87 0.02
N VAL A 408 -16.05 -29.91 0.37
CA VAL A 408 -16.05 -30.54 1.71
C VAL A 408 -14.66 -31.08 2.07
N LYS A 409 -14.04 -31.82 1.15
CA LYS A 409 -12.68 -32.34 1.37
C LYS A 409 -11.69 -31.21 1.61
N THR A 410 -11.76 -30.16 0.80
CA THR A 410 -10.88 -28.99 0.96
C THR A 410 -11.15 -28.27 2.29
N LEU A 411 -12.41 -28.16 2.72
CA LEU A 411 -12.78 -27.60 4.02
C LEU A 411 -12.14 -28.38 5.17
N THR A 412 -12.22 -29.71 5.15
CA THR A 412 -11.59 -30.58 6.18
C THR A 412 -10.07 -30.42 6.21
N GLU A 413 -9.43 -30.31 5.04
CA GLU A 413 -7.99 -30.05 4.93
C GLU A 413 -7.62 -28.67 5.51
N ILE A 414 -8.42 -27.62 5.22
CA ILE A 414 -8.23 -26.26 5.74
C ILE A 414 -8.36 -26.26 7.27
N VAL A 415 -9.42 -26.84 7.81
CA VAL A 415 -9.65 -26.88 9.26
C VAL A 415 -8.51 -27.61 9.97
N SER A 416 -8.04 -28.73 9.44
CA SER A 416 -6.92 -29.48 10.02
C SER A 416 -5.59 -28.69 9.96
N LYS A 417 -5.35 -27.96 8.87
CA LYS A 417 -4.12 -27.20 8.63
C LYS A 417 -4.05 -25.92 9.47
N TRP A 418 -5.15 -25.17 9.53
CA TRP A 418 -5.22 -23.83 10.14
C TRP A 418 -5.84 -23.83 11.55
N LYS A 419 -6.25 -25.01 12.06
CA LYS A 419 -6.89 -25.19 13.38
C LYS A 419 -8.21 -24.42 13.54
N GLY A 420 -8.87 -24.09 12.44
CA GLY A 420 -10.16 -23.41 12.43
C GLY A 420 -10.30 -22.45 11.24
N ILE A 421 -11.47 -21.88 11.07
CA ILE A 421 -11.79 -20.87 10.07
C ILE A 421 -12.56 -19.75 10.77
N SER A 422 -12.13 -18.50 10.60
CA SER A 422 -12.86 -17.36 11.14
C SER A 422 -14.19 -17.16 10.40
N TRP A 423 -15.28 -17.00 11.12
CA TRP A 423 -16.63 -16.73 10.58
C TRP A 423 -16.69 -15.45 9.74
N THR A 424 -15.92 -14.44 10.12
CA THR A 424 -15.84 -13.16 9.42
C THR A 424 -14.99 -13.22 8.16
N SER A 425 -14.27 -14.32 7.96
CA SER A 425 -13.46 -14.51 6.76
C SER A 425 -14.31 -14.96 5.58
N ARG A 426 -13.78 -14.72 4.36
CA ARG A 426 -14.37 -15.25 3.13
C ARG A 426 -14.52 -16.79 3.20
N GLY A 427 -13.51 -17.47 3.76
CA GLY A 427 -13.55 -18.91 3.96
C GLY A 427 -14.68 -19.37 4.88
N GLY A 428 -14.94 -18.63 5.96
CA GLY A 428 -16.06 -18.91 6.88
C GLY A 428 -17.41 -18.82 6.19
N MET A 429 -17.64 -17.82 5.36
CA MET A 429 -18.87 -17.70 4.58
C MET A 429 -19.05 -18.86 3.58
N VAL A 430 -17.97 -19.32 2.95
CA VAL A 430 -18.01 -20.47 2.04
C VAL A 430 -18.28 -21.77 2.82
N ALA A 431 -17.63 -21.95 3.97
CA ALA A 431 -17.87 -23.11 4.85
C ALA A 431 -19.33 -23.19 5.30
N TYR A 432 -19.93 -22.06 5.67
CA TYR A 432 -21.35 -21.99 6.02
C TYR A 432 -22.26 -22.38 4.84
N ARG A 433 -21.94 -21.93 3.62
CA ARG A 433 -22.70 -22.33 2.41
C ARG A 433 -22.60 -23.85 2.15
N ILE A 434 -21.42 -24.44 2.39
CA ILE A 434 -21.23 -25.91 2.28
C ILE A 434 -22.11 -26.63 3.32
N GLU A 435 -22.11 -26.15 4.56
CA GLU A 435 -22.92 -26.74 5.64
C GLU A 435 -24.42 -26.66 5.33
N ALA A 436 -24.88 -25.50 4.84
CA ALA A 436 -26.27 -25.30 4.45
C ALA A 436 -26.71 -26.23 3.30
N LEU A 437 -25.83 -26.48 2.31
CA LEU A 437 -26.13 -27.38 1.19
C LEU A 437 -26.19 -28.85 1.58
N LEU A 438 -25.43 -29.24 2.59
CA LEU A 438 -25.37 -30.64 3.03
C LEU A 438 -26.45 -30.98 4.04
N GLY A 439 -27.19 -29.99 4.56
CA GLY A 439 -28.24 -30.22 5.56
C GLY A 439 -27.71 -30.83 6.87
N PHE A 440 -26.41 -30.71 7.14
CA PHE A 440 -25.84 -31.19 8.39
C PHE A 440 -26.30 -30.31 9.55
N SER A 441 -27.01 -30.97 10.50
CA SER A 441 -27.21 -30.38 11.81
C SER A 441 -25.86 -30.13 12.48
N LYS A 442 -25.65 -28.99 13.00
CA LYS A 442 -24.65 -28.40 13.93
C LYS A 442 -23.36 -29.16 14.33
N SER A 443 -23.23 -30.46 14.09
CA SER A 443 -22.23 -31.28 14.78
C SER A 443 -20.87 -31.42 14.12
N LEU A 444 -20.76 -31.21 12.79
CA LEU A 444 -19.49 -31.48 12.09
C LEU A 444 -18.52 -30.29 12.04
N PHE A 445 -19.04 -29.08 11.95
CA PHE A 445 -18.20 -27.88 11.73
C PHE A 445 -18.33 -26.83 12.83
N SER A 446 -19.34 -26.87 13.68
CA SER A 446 -19.57 -25.87 14.72
C SER A 446 -18.40 -25.66 15.71
N PRO A 447 -17.70 -26.71 16.17
CA PRO A 447 -16.53 -26.49 17.06
C PRO A 447 -15.33 -25.86 16.37
N HIS A 448 -15.25 -25.98 15.05
CA HIS A 448 -14.11 -25.47 14.26
C HIS A 448 -14.32 -24.07 13.69
N LEU A 449 -15.58 -23.63 13.63
CA LEU A 449 -15.96 -22.32 13.09
C LEU A 449 -16.08 -21.25 14.18
N LEU A 450 -16.22 -21.66 15.44
CA LEU A 450 -16.20 -20.73 16.58
C LEU A 450 -14.76 -20.33 16.89
N PRO A 451 -14.49 -19.07 17.26
CA PRO A 451 -13.22 -18.71 17.85
C PRO A 451 -12.97 -19.64 19.03
N GLN A 452 -11.77 -20.22 19.14
CA GLN A 452 -11.41 -21.08 20.26
C GLN A 452 -11.37 -20.22 21.52
N VAL A 453 -12.48 -20.23 22.24
CA VAL A 453 -12.58 -19.61 23.56
C VAL A 453 -11.96 -20.59 24.54
N SER A 454 -10.94 -20.18 25.26
CA SER A 454 -10.39 -20.98 26.35
C SER A 454 -11.42 -21.05 27.48
N PRO A 455 -11.85 -22.25 27.93
CA PRO A 455 -12.82 -22.37 29.00
C PRO A 455 -12.38 -21.73 30.34
N SER A 456 -11.10 -21.43 30.46
CA SER A 456 -10.49 -20.85 31.68
C SER A 456 -10.36 -19.33 31.63
N GLU A 457 -10.66 -18.70 30.48
CA GLU A 457 -10.58 -17.24 30.37
C GLU A 457 -11.86 -16.54 30.80
N PRO A 458 -11.77 -15.34 31.41
CA PRO A 458 -12.94 -14.54 31.80
C PRO A 458 -13.77 -14.18 30.58
N VAL A 459 -15.09 -14.22 30.72
CA VAL A 459 -16.06 -13.87 29.66
C VAL A 459 -15.83 -12.44 29.14
N GLU A 460 -15.33 -11.55 29.98
CA GLU A 460 -15.01 -10.16 29.64
C GLU A 460 -14.04 -10.02 28.45
N ASN A 461 -13.12 -10.97 28.26
CA ASN A 461 -12.17 -10.97 27.14
C ASN A 461 -12.84 -11.23 25.77
N TYR A 462 -14.07 -11.73 25.79
CA TYR A 462 -14.85 -12.09 24.60
C TYR A 462 -16.11 -11.23 24.44
N MET A 463 -16.39 -10.37 25.42
CA MET A 463 -17.55 -9.47 25.33
C MET A 463 -17.31 -8.37 24.29
N ILE A 464 -18.24 -8.25 23.36
CA ILE A 464 -18.32 -7.11 22.46
C ILE A 464 -19.10 -6.01 23.17
N GLN A 465 -18.57 -4.81 23.25
CA GLN A 465 -19.28 -3.66 23.83
C GLN A 465 -20.59 -3.46 23.09
N PHE A 466 -21.66 -3.15 23.83
CA PHE A 466 -23.02 -3.03 23.30
C PHE A 466 -23.11 -2.03 22.12
N GLU A 467 -22.38 -0.92 22.19
CA GLU A 467 -22.31 0.10 21.14
C GLU A 467 -21.66 -0.44 19.86
N ALA A 468 -20.71 -1.38 19.99
CA ALA A 468 -20.05 -2.01 18.85
C ALA A 468 -20.95 -3.04 18.13
N THR A 469 -21.98 -3.56 18.81
CA THR A 469 -22.92 -4.55 18.24
C THR A 469 -23.95 -3.93 17.29
N ARG A 470 -24.04 -2.60 17.19
CA ARG A 470 -25.02 -1.87 16.37
C ARG A 470 -26.46 -2.40 16.60
N PRO A 471 -27.04 -2.20 17.78
CA PRO A 471 -28.34 -2.73 18.11
C PRO A 471 -29.43 -2.22 17.16
N LEU A 472 -30.49 -2.99 16.98
CA LEU A 472 -31.59 -2.67 16.09
C LEU A 472 -32.87 -2.33 16.89
N GLN A 473 -33.66 -1.42 16.37
CA GLN A 473 -34.98 -1.15 16.95
C GLN A 473 -35.95 -2.31 16.73
N GLY A 474 -36.71 -2.68 17.74
CA GLY A 474 -37.64 -3.79 17.70
C GLY A 474 -38.76 -3.65 16.64
N SER A 475 -38.99 -2.47 16.10
CA SER A 475 -39.96 -2.18 15.01
C SER A 475 -39.47 -2.60 13.62
N ILE A 476 -38.19 -2.96 13.45
CA ILE A 476 -37.61 -3.33 12.16
C ILE A 476 -38.15 -4.71 11.73
N LYS A 477 -38.57 -4.81 10.47
CA LYS A 477 -39.05 -6.07 9.90
C LYS A 477 -37.93 -7.14 9.88
N LEU A 478 -38.21 -8.33 10.36
CA LEU A 478 -37.26 -9.44 10.53
C LEU A 478 -36.46 -9.73 9.24
N ARG A 479 -37.08 -9.66 8.06
CA ARG A 479 -36.36 -9.86 6.77
C ARG A 479 -35.18 -8.91 6.54
N LYS A 480 -35.17 -7.73 7.18
CA LYS A 480 -34.04 -6.80 7.12
C LYS A 480 -32.91 -7.18 8.08
N VAL A 481 -33.24 -7.94 9.11
CA VAL A 481 -32.29 -8.42 10.13
C VAL A 481 -31.56 -9.66 9.65
N VAL A 482 -32.20 -10.49 8.82
CA VAL A 482 -31.64 -11.76 8.32
C VAL A 482 -30.25 -11.59 7.72
N MET A 483 -30.01 -10.49 7.00
CA MET A 483 -28.68 -10.23 6.42
C MET A 483 -27.58 -10.02 7.48
N ARG A 484 -27.94 -9.60 8.71
CA ARG A 484 -26.97 -9.44 9.80
C ARG A 484 -26.57 -10.79 10.40
N PHE A 485 -27.45 -11.78 10.38
CA PHE A 485 -27.13 -13.12 10.86
C PHE A 485 -26.09 -13.85 10.03
N PHE A 486 -25.72 -13.33 8.86
CA PHE A 486 -24.52 -13.80 8.15
C PHE A 486 -23.22 -13.45 8.88
N TYR A 487 -23.24 -12.38 9.70
CA TYR A 487 -22.06 -11.87 10.39
C TYR A 487 -22.15 -12.01 11.91
N GLU A 488 -23.35 -12.03 12.46
CA GLU A 488 -23.61 -12.00 13.90
C GLU A 488 -24.56 -13.15 14.28
N ALA A 489 -24.18 -13.95 15.28
CA ALA A 489 -25.05 -15.03 15.77
C ALA A 489 -26.23 -14.50 16.60
N VAL A 490 -26.03 -13.35 17.23
CA VAL A 490 -26.99 -12.69 18.12
C VAL A 490 -27.01 -11.20 17.81
N VAL A 491 -28.20 -10.62 17.69
CA VAL A 491 -28.41 -9.20 17.44
C VAL A 491 -29.18 -8.60 18.61
N PRO A 492 -28.63 -7.59 19.32
CA PRO A 492 -29.35 -6.90 20.38
C PRO A 492 -30.51 -6.06 19.80
N ILE A 493 -31.65 -6.11 20.47
CA ILE A 493 -32.83 -5.33 20.14
C ILE A 493 -33.01 -4.24 21.19
N VAL A 494 -33.25 -3.02 20.74
CA VAL A 494 -33.44 -1.86 21.59
C VAL A 494 -34.84 -1.23 21.36
N ASP A 495 -35.34 -0.55 22.38
CA ASP A 495 -36.50 0.32 22.30
C ASP A 495 -36.17 1.69 21.66
N GLU A 496 -37.15 2.59 21.64
CA GLU A 496 -36.98 3.94 21.10
C GLU A 496 -35.99 4.81 21.91
N TRP A 497 -35.69 4.40 23.13
CA TRP A 497 -34.79 5.09 24.07
C TRP A 497 -33.36 4.52 24.05
N GLY A 498 -33.11 3.48 23.24
CA GLY A 498 -31.82 2.82 23.16
C GLY A 498 -31.56 1.77 24.25
N SER A 499 -32.56 1.47 25.08
CA SER A 499 -32.43 0.42 26.11
C SER A 499 -32.62 -0.95 25.50
N CYS A 500 -31.77 -1.93 25.87
CA CYS A 500 -31.83 -3.29 25.37
C CYS A 500 -33.10 -3.99 25.90
N THR A 501 -34.00 -4.33 24.99
CA THR A 501 -35.26 -5.02 25.30
C THR A 501 -35.18 -6.52 25.10
N GLY A 502 -34.13 -7.02 24.39
CA GLY A 502 -33.92 -8.43 24.14
C GLY A 502 -32.77 -8.72 23.22
N LEU A 503 -32.53 -9.99 23.03
CA LEU A 503 -31.54 -10.54 22.11
C LEU A 503 -32.27 -11.40 21.09
N LEU A 504 -32.03 -11.17 19.81
CA LEU A 504 -32.55 -12.01 18.74
C LEU A 504 -31.45 -12.96 18.27
N HIS A 505 -31.63 -14.24 18.48
CA HIS A 505 -30.71 -15.29 18.06
C HIS A 505 -31.00 -15.72 16.63
N ARG A 506 -29.98 -16.08 15.88
CA ARG A 506 -30.11 -16.66 14.55
C ARG A 506 -31.00 -17.91 14.58
N GLU A 507 -30.88 -18.71 15.63
CA GLU A 507 -31.64 -19.94 15.82
C GLU A 507 -33.13 -19.72 15.89
N ASP A 508 -33.57 -18.66 16.58
CA ASP A 508 -34.98 -18.26 16.67
C ASP A 508 -35.60 -17.94 15.31
N CYS A 509 -34.77 -17.55 14.34
CA CYS A 509 -35.21 -17.23 12.99
C CYS A 509 -35.28 -18.44 12.06
N ILE A 510 -34.55 -19.53 12.36
CA ILE A 510 -34.54 -20.77 11.55
C ILE A 510 -35.79 -21.59 11.78
N GLU A 511 -36.39 -21.52 12.98
CA GLU A 511 -37.62 -22.25 13.31
C GLU A 511 -38.87 -21.70 12.59
N HIS A 512 -38.77 -20.58 11.91
CA HIS A 512 -39.84 -19.97 11.12
C HIS A 512 -39.51 -19.94 9.61
N PRO A 513 -39.77 -21.03 8.87
CA PRO A 513 -39.36 -21.17 7.46
C PRO A 513 -40.02 -20.17 6.49
N THR A 514 -41.07 -19.49 6.92
CA THR A 514 -41.77 -18.43 6.11
C THR A 514 -41.01 -17.10 5.98
N ILE A 515 -39.84 -16.98 6.60
CA ILE A 515 -39.02 -15.74 6.61
C ILE A 515 -38.09 -15.68 5.41
N PHE A 516 -37.80 -16.81 4.76
CA PHE A 516 -36.84 -16.95 3.66
C PHE A 516 -37.46 -17.02 2.25
N ASN A 517 -38.78 -16.95 2.14
CA ASN A 517 -39.51 -16.87 0.87
C ASN A 517 -39.87 -15.42 0.46
#